data_a11881a105494a1d18a4b12004be9ef4
#
_entry.id   a11881a105494a1d18a4b12004be9ef4
#
_cell.length_a   1.000
_cell.length_b   1.000
_cell.length_c   1.000
_cell.angle_alpha   90.00
_cell.angle_beta   90.00
_cell.angle_gamma   90.00
#
_symmetry.space_group_name_H-M   'P 1'
#
loop_
_entity.id
_entity.type
_entity.pdbx_description
1 polymer ?
#
loop_
_entity_poly.entity_id
_entity_poly.type
_entity_poly.pdbx_seq_one_letter_code
_entity_poly.pdbx_strand_id
1 'polypeptide(L)'
;MKYSIEVGKIVEGALKHDYAKVINYTKQLIEKLEEDDETRAANKFSKLLTAQSETTLSAMGMEKVNPVPVDTESRTALADVIYPNENKYEVILSKNNEEKLKSFILSYQNADKLNSLGIGVSNTLLLYGPPGCGKTKCAYLIARELGLPLVVARLDSLISSYLGTTAKNIRTLFEFAQKMPCVLFLDEFDAIAKARDDSNELGELKRVVNSLLQNVDSMSSDSLLLAATNHENLLDSAVWRRFDYRLEVELPDNEAIVEMIDLFTTNTIELSQKEKKELSTVFKGLSGASIEEIIKKAMRNAIIGGSDFSKKSIYDEFFVHKNILPQNYQSDKELMSIKAKYLRNCNEKIFSFQVIADVLGSSKTTISKLVKEEID
;
A
#
# COMPACT_ATOMS: atom_id res chain seq x y z
N MET A 1 41.06 9.65 -22.23
CA MET A 1 40.22 10.21 -21.17
C MET A 1 40.56 9.51 -19.88
N LYS A 2 40.95 10.23 -18.82
CA LYS A 2 41.46 9.64 -17.55
C LYS A 2 40.44 8.75 -16.84
N TYR A 3 39.15 8.99 -16.98
CA TYR A 3 38.05 8.27 -16.30
C TYR A 3 37.08 7.60 -17.29
N SER A 4 37.61 7.11 -18.42
CA SER A 4 36.77 6.59 -19.51
C SER A 4 35.93 5.36 -19.13
N ILE A 5 36.43 4.55 -18.18
CA ILE A 5 35.74 3.33 -17.73
C ILE A 5 34.51 3.71 -16.92
N GLU A 6 34.65 4.58 -15.92
CA GLU A 6 33.59 5.03 -15.04
C GLU A 6 32.50 5.78 -15.84
N VAL A 7 32.96 6.73 -16.68
CA VAL A 7 32.04 7.47 -17.55
C VAL A 7 31.32 6.53 -18.54
N GLY A 8 32.01 5.58 -19.12
CA GLY A 8 31.42 4.57 -20.01
C GLY A 8 30.35 3.73 -19.29
N LYS A 9 30.63 3.33 -18.04
CA LYS A 9 29.66 2.57 -17.24
C LYS A 9 28.47 3.39 -16.76
N ILE A 10 28.66 4.68 -16.47
CA ILE A 10 27.58 5.62 -16.17
C ILE A 10 26.66 5.77 -17.38
N VAL A 11 27.24 5.97 -18.58
CA VAL A 11 26.47 6.08 -19.83
C VAL A 11 25.76 4.77 -20.15
N GLU A 12 26.44 3.62 -20.00
CA GLU A 12 25.82 2.32 -20.19
C GLU A 12 24.65 2.09 -19.23
N GLY A 13 24.82 2.43 -17.94
CA GLY A 13 23.76 2.37 -16.95
C GLY A 13 22.59 3.29 -17.29
N ALA A 14 22.88 4.52 -17.70
CA ALA A 14 21.85 5.47 -18.11
C ALA A 14 21.05 4.99 -19.34
N LEU A 15 21.73 4.43 -20.35
CA LEU A 15 21.09 3.88 -21.56
C LEU A 15 20.26 2.61 -21.27
N LYS A 16 20.64 1.83 -20.26
CA LYS A 16 19.93 0.62 -19.83
C LYS A 16 18.97 0.87 -18.67
N HIS A 17 18.79 2.13 -18.27
CA HIS A 17 17.97 2.51 -17.10
C HIS A 17 18.37 1.83 -15.78
N ASP A 18 19.64 1.40 -15.67
CA ASP A 18 20.22 0.82 -14.45
C ASP A 18 20.76 1.94 -13.55
N TYR A 19 19.88 2.53 -12.76
CA TYR A 19 20.21 3.63 -11.85
C TYR A 19 21.18 3.22 -10.75
N ALA A 20 21.11 1.98 -10.26
CA ALA A 20 22.05 1.48 -9.27
C ALA A 20 23.48 1.49 -9.84
N LYS A 21 23.64 1.08 -11.09
CA LYS A 21 24.90 1.13 -11.82
C LYS A 21 25.39 2.57 -12.01
N VAL A 22 24.49 3.48 -12.41
CA VAL A 22 24.81 4.92 -12.54
C VAL A 22 25.32 5.49 -11.23
N ILE A 23 24.60 5.27 -10.12
CA ILE A 23 24.97 5.78 -8.79
C ILE A 23 26.31 5.20 -8.34
N ASN A 24 26.50 3.88 -8.45
CA ASN A 24 27.72 3.21 -7.99
C ASN A 24 28.96 3.69 -8.76
N TYR A 25 28.89 3.77 -10.09
CA TYR A 25 30.00 4.27 -10.89
C TYR A 25 30.21 5.79 -10.76
N THR A 26 29.18 6.56 -10.46
CA THR A 26 29.35 7.98 -10.13
C THR A 26 30.07 8.16 -8.80
N LYS A 27 29.79 7.34 -7.77
CA LYS A 27 30.52 7.34 -6.50
C LYS A 27 32.00 7.00 -6.71
N GLN A 28 32.29 5.94 -7.49
CA GLN A 28 33.66 5.57 -7.83
C GLN A 28 34.41 6.68 -8.61
N LEU A 29 33.67 7.38 -9.49
CA LEU A 29 34.23 8.53 -10.20
C LEU A 29 34.58 9.67 -9.24
N ILE A 30 33.73 9.95 -8.24
CA ILE A 30 33.98 10.96 -7.21
C ILE A 30 35.21 10.62 -6.40
N GLU A 31 35.35 9.37 -5.91
CA GLU A 31 36.48 8.92 -5.15
C GLU A 31 37.79 9.09 -5.95
N LYS A 32 37.80 8.71 -7.22
CA LYS A 32 38.97 8.89 -8.10
C LYS A 32 39.30 10.35 -8.39
N LEU A 33 38.30 11.21 -8.49
CA LEU A 33 38.51 12.66 -8.67
C LEU A 33 39.07 13.30 -7.38
N GLU A 34 38.70 12.80 -6.21
CA GLU A 34 39.27 13.23 -4.93
C GLU A 34 40.74 12.78 -4.77
N GLU A 35 41.05 11.55 -5.15
CA GLU A 35 42.43 11.01 -5.17
C GLU A 35 43.35 11.81 -6.11
N ASP A 36 42.79 12.34 -7.20
CA ASP A 36 43.52 13.10 -8.21
C ASP A 36 43.52 14.64 -7.96
N ASP A 37 43.10 15.10 -6.76
CA ASP A 37 42.99 16.51 -6.36
C ASP A 37 42.03 17.36 -7.22
N GLU A 38 41.17 16.73 -8.04
CA GLU A 38 40.13 17.41 -8.83
C GLU A 38 38.88 17.73 -7.99
N THR A 39 39.10 18.37 -6.85
CA THR A 39 38.04 18.66 -5.83
C THR A 39 36.83 19.42 -6.34
N ARG A 40 37.00 20.27 -7.39
CA ARG A 40 35.87 21.01 -8.01
C ARG A 40 34.93 20.07 -8.77
N ALA A 41 35.47 19.10 -9.49
CA ALA A 41 34.69 18.12 -10.23
C ALA A 41 34.02 17.12 -9.27
N ALA A 42 34.76 16.63 -8.27
CA ALA A 42 34.24 15.76 -7.23
C ALA A 42 33.05 16.38 -6.49
N ASN A 43 33.19 17.64 -6.03
CA ASN A 43 32.12 18.38 -5.36
C ASN A 43 30.90 18.61 -6.25
N LYS A 44 31.08 18.79 -7.56
CA LYS A 44 29.97 18.95 -8.50
C LYS A 44 29.17 17.65 -8.65
N PHE A 45 29.84 16.51 -8.80
CA PHE A 45 29.16 15.21 -8.90
C PHE A 45 28.58 14.76 -7.55
N SER A 46 29.26 15.04 -6.44
CA SER A 46 28.74 14.78 -5.10
C SER A 46 27.45 15.59 -4.83
N LYS A 47 27.42 16.87 -5.20
CA LYS A 47 26.19 17.67 -5.11
C LYS A 47 25.06 17.15 -6.01
N LEU A 48 25.36 16.62 -7.17
CA LEU A 48 24.35 15.99 -8.03
C LEU A 48 23.81 14.70 -7.42
N LEU A 49 24.63 13.90 -6.75
CA LEU A 49 24.18 12.71 -6.02
C LEU A 49 23.39 13.05 -4.76
N THR A 50 23.82 14.06 -3.99
CA THR A 50 23.09 14.52 -2.79
C THR A 50 21.82 15.30 -3.13
N ALA A 51 21.80 16.08 -4.20
CA ALA A 51 20.58 16.71 -4.71
C ALA A 51 19.55 15.67 -5.19
N GLN A 52 20.01 14.47 -5.55
CA GLN A 52 19.13 13.33 -5.85
C GLN A 52 18.42 12.78 -4.60
N SER A 53 19.00 12.96 -3.39
CA SER A 53 18.34 12.62 -2.12
C SER A 53 17.34 13.69 -1.64
N GLU A 54 17.42 14.92 -2.17
CA GLU A 54 16.52 16.03 -1.78
C GLU A 54 15.59 16.53 -2.88
N THR A 55 15.88 16.24 -4.15
CA THR A 55 15.03 16.69 -5.26
C THR A 55 15.09 15.69 -6.41
N THR A 56 14.01 15.03 -6.65
CA THR A 56 13.61 14.27 -7.83
C THR A 56 13.98 14.96 -9.16
N LEU A 57 15.25 14.93 -9.55
CA LEU A 57 15.67 15.39 -10.89
C LEU A 57 15.07 14.55 -12.03
N SER A 58 14.71 13.29 -11.75
CA SER A 58 13.95 12.45 -12.69
C SER A 58 12.51 12.92 -12.86
N ALA A 59 11.84 13.42 -11.80
CA ALA A 59 10.47 13.90 -11.88
C ALA A 59 10.33 15.13 -12.79
N MET A 60 11.17 16.15 -12.61
CA MET A 60 11.09 17.38 -13.41
C MET A 60 11.53 17.20 -14.87
N GLY A 61 12.41 16.25 -15.15
CA GLY A 61 12.87 15.95 -16.51
C GLY A 61 11.86 15.12 -17.30
N MET A 62 11.20 14.15 -16.66
CA MET A 62 10.22 13.27 -17.30
C MET A 62 8.84 13.93 -17.50
N GLU A 63 8.39 14.78 -16.59
CA GLU A 63 7.15 15.55 -16.78
C GLU A 63 7.23 16.49 -17.99
N LYS A 64 8.41 17.02 -18.33
CA LYS A 64 8.61 17.84 -19.53
C LYS A 64 8.69 17.02 -20.81
N VAL A 65 9.08 15.73 -20.72
CA VAL A 65 9.27 14.87 -21.91
C VAL A 65 8.01 14.08 -22.25
N ASN A 66 7.25 13.67 -21.22
CA ASN A 66 6.02 12.90 -21.40
C ASN A 66 4.90 13.49 -20.53
N PRO A 67 4.09 14.42 -21.07
CA PRO A 67 2.97 14.97 -20.33
C PRO A 67 1.97 13.85 -19.98
N VAL A 68 1.44 13.91 -18.75
CA VAL A 68 0.41 12.97 -18.29
C VAL A 68 -0.75 12.97 -19.27
N PRO A 69 -1.24 11.79 -19.69
CA PRO A 69 -2.33 11.72 -20.66
C PRO A 69 -3.62 12.30 -20.07
N VAL A 70 -4.35 13.01 -20.90
CA VAL A 70 -5.62 13.63 -20.54
C VAL A 70 -6.75 13.07 -21.40
N ASP A 71 -7.93 12.97 -20.83
CA ASP A 71 -9.13 12.70 -21.61
C ASP A 71 -9.38 13.86 -22.61
N THR A 72 -9.66 13.51 -23.84
CA THR A 72 -9.81 14.51 -24.94
C THR A 72 -11.07 15.36 -24.81
N GLU A 73 -12.08 14.90 -24.09
CA GLU A 73 -13.37 15.58 -23.92
C GLU A 73 -13.39 16.43 -22.65
N SER A 74 -13.12 15.79 -21.49
CA SER A 74 -13.16 16.46 -20.19
C SER A 74 -11.87 17.22 -19.86
N ARG A 75 -10.77 16.94 -20.58
CA ARG A 75 -9.42 17.43 -20.31
C ARG A 75 -8.90 17.10 -18.90
N THR A 76 -9.49 16.10 -18.25
CA THR A 76 -9.01 15.59 -16.96
C THR A 76 -7.83 14.65 -17.17
N ALA A 77 -6.90 14.66 -16.22
CA ALA A 77 -5.78 13.73 -16.25
C ALA A 77 -6.28 12.28 -16.08
N LEU A 78 -5.76 11.35 -16.89
CA LEU A 78 -6.10 9.92 -16.84
C LEU A 78 -5.31 9.16 -15.77
N ALA A 79 -4.23 9.74 -15.26
CA ALA A 79 -3.40 9.17 -14.21
C ALA A 79 -2.73 10.25 -13.38
N ASP A 80 -2.28 9.85 -12.20
CA ASP A 80 -1.36 10.61 -11.36
C ASP A 80 -0.01 9.90 -11.38
N VAL A 81 1.08 10.65 -11.60
CA VAL A 81 2.44 10.10 -11.56
C VAL A 81 3.06 10.44 -10.22
N ILE A 82 3.43 9.42 -9.46
CA ILE A 82 3.95 9.56 -8.10
C ILE A 82 5.33 8.92 -8.06
N TYR A 83 6.28 9.65 -7.46
CA TYR A 83 7.62 9.15 -7.20
C TYR A 83 7.70 8.77 -5.72
N PRO A 84 7.68 7.48 -5.38
CA PRO A 84 7.68 7.05 -3.98
C PRO A 84 9.03 7.41 -3.31
N ASN A 85 8.98 8.27 -2.31
CA ASN A 85 10.13 8.61 -1.46
C ASN A 85 10.28 7.58 -0.35
N GLU A 86 11.52 7.38 0.15
CA GLU A 86 11.94 6.27 1.02
C GLU A 86 11.11 6.08 2.30
N ASN A 87 10.42 7.09 2.84
CA ASN A 87 9.86 7.01 4.19
C ASN A 87 8.35 7.25 4.31
N LYS A 88 7.60 7.33 3.23
CA LYS A 88 6.21 7.79 3.32
C LYS A 88 5.15 6.68 3.37
N TYR A 89 5.50 5.46 2.95
CA TYR A 89 4.53 4.38 2.78
C TYR A 89 5.04 3.07 3.39
N GLU A 90 4.85 2.93 4.69
CA GLU A 90 5.06 1.64 5.35
C GLU A 90 3.80 0.79 5.22
N VAL A 91 3.98 -0.44 4.78
CA VAL A 91 2.95 -1.48 4.77
C VAL A 91 3.40 -2.63 5.64
N ILE A 92 2.55 -3.03 6.56
CA ILE A 92 2.75 -4.21 7.40
C ILE A 92 1.86 -5.31 6.85
N LEU A 93 2.45 -6.43 6.49
CA LEU A 93 1.79 -7.59 5.92
C LEU A 93 2.05 -8.82 6.82
N SER A 94 1.29 -9.89 6.62
CA SER A 94 1.67 -11.19 7.17
C SER A 94 3.01 -11.63 6.57
N LYS A 95 3.81 -12.40 7.33
CA LYS A 95 5.12 -12.90 6.87
C LYS A 95 5.04 -13.61 5.52
N ASN A 96 4.00 -14.43 5.32
CA ASN A 96 3.77 -15.13 4.06
C ASN A 96 3.57 -14.16 2.88
N ASN A 97 2.79 -13.09 3.10
CA ASN A 97 2.54 -12.09 2.06
C ASN A 97 3.79 -11.23 1.80
N GLU A 98 4.55 -10.92 2.85
CA GLU A 98 5.82 -10.22 2.71
C GLU A 98 6.82 -11.03 1.88
N GLU A 99 6.96 -12.34 2.14
CA GLU A 99 7.83 -13.23 1.38
C GLU A 99 7.41 -13.34 -0.09
N LYS A 100 6.11 -13.49 -0.36
CA LYS A 100 5.56 -13.52 -1.73
C LYS A 100 5.84 -12.22 -2.47
N LEU A 101 5.63 -11.09 -1.81
CA LEU A 101 5.87 -9.78 -2.40
C LEU A 101 7.35 -9.54 -2.68
N LYS A 102 8.24 -9.91 -1.74
CA LYS A 102 9.69 -9.88 -1.94
C LYS A 102 10.13 -10.77 -3.10
N SER A 103 9.56 -11.98 -3.21
CA SER A 103 9.85 -12.89 -4.32
C SER A 103 9.45 -12.29 -5.67
N PHE A 104 8.31 -11.63 -5.76
CA PHE A 104 7.87 -10.93 -6.96
C PHE A 104 8.84 -9.80 -7.34
N ILE A 105 9.21 -8.95 -6.38
CA ILE A 105 10.14 -7.84 -6.59
C ILE A 105 11.51 -8.36 -7.06
N LEU A 106 12.05 -9.39 -6.37
CA LEU A 106 13.32 -10.01 -6.75
C LEU A 106 13.30 -10.65 -8.14
N SER A 107 12.18 -11.27 -8.54
CA SER A 107 12.01 -11.82 -9.88
C SER A 107 12.12 -10.74 -10.95
N TYR A 108 11.51 -9.60 -10.72
CA TYR A 108 11.57 -8.47 -11.65
C TYR A 108 12.98 -7.84 -11.67
N GLN A 109 13.63 -7.65 -10.53
CA GLN A 109 15.00 -7.14 -10.45
C GLN A 109 16.03 -8.04 -11.16
N ASN A 110 15.76 -9.34 -11.26
CA ASN A 110 16.60 -10.31 -11.96
C ASN A 110 16.07 -10.68 -13.35
N ALA A 111 15.18 -9.87 -13.93
CA ALA A 111 14.52 -10.15 -15.20
C ALA A 111 15.49 -10.52 -16.33
N ASP A 112 16.58 -9.79 -16.49
CA ASP A 112 17.59 -10.05 -17.53
C ASP A 112 18.23 -11.43 -17.40
N LYS A 113 18.54 -11.86 -16.17
CA LYS A 113 19.11 -13.19 -15.91
C LYS A 113 18.11 -14.29 -16.20
N LEU A 114 16.86 -14.11 -15.75
CA LEU A 114 15.81 -15.10 -15.95
C LEU A 114 15.47 -15.23 -17.44
N ASN A 115 15.37 -14.13 -18.17
CA ASN A 115 15.15 -14.13 -19.61
C ASN A 115 16.29 -14.78 -20.39
N SER A 116 17.56 -14.57 -19.97
CA SER A 116 18.70 -15.23 -20.59
C SER A 116 18.70 -16.76 -20.44
N LEU A 117 18.01 -17.27 -19.42
CA LEU A 117 17.80 -18.71 -19.18
C LEU A 117 16.52 -19.25 -19.83
N GLY A 118 15.79 -18.41 -20.59
CA GLY A 118 14.51 -18.78 -21.20
C GLY A 118 13.35 -18.85 -20.19
N ILE A 119 13.55 -18.35 -18.98
CA ILE A 119 12.52 -18.25 -17.93
C ILE A 119 11.86 -16.89 -18.09
N GLY A 120 10.60 -16.84 -18.52
CA GLY A 120 9.83 -15.61 -18.61
C GLY A 120 9.68 -14.95 -17.24
N VAL A 121 9.72 -13.63 -17.18
CA VAL A 121 9.45 -12.87 -15.97
C VAL A 121 8.04 -12.29 -16.05
N SER A 122 7.26 -12.55 -15.02
CA SER A 122 5.93 -11.95 -14.89
C SER A 122 6.05 -10.46 -14.56
N ASN A 123 5.36 -9.64 -15.34
CA ASN A 123 5.24 -8.20 -15.12
C ASN A 123 3.82 -7.78 -14.71
N THR A 124 2.97 -8.73 -14.35
CA THR A 124 1.59 -8.48 -13.95
C THR A 124 1.30 -9.06 -12.56
N LEU A 125 0.76 -8.25 -11.65
CA LEU A 125 0.37 -8.65 -10.31
C LEU A 125 -1.04 -8.16 -9.97
N LEU A 126 -1.90 -9.09 -9.55
CA LEU A 126 -3.22 -8.80 -9.01
C LEU A 126 -3.17 -8.87 -7.48
N LEU A 127 -3.49 -7.75 -6.84
CA LEU A 127 -3.70 -7.62 -5.39
C LEU A 127 -5.21 -7.72 -5.10
N TYR A 128 -5.63 -8.66 -4.28
CA TYR A 128 -7.05 -8.83 -3.97
C TYR A 128 -7.24 -9.11 -2.47
N GLY A 129 -8.45 -8.95 -1.98
CA GLY A 129 -8.80 -9.19 -0.59
C GLY A 129 -9.56 -8.02 0.06
N PRO A 130 -9.86 -8.08 1.37
CA PRO A 130 -10.71 -7.13 2.06
C PRO A 130 -10.25 -5.67 1.94
N PRO A 131 -11.17 -4.70 2.01
CA PRO A 131 -10.80 -3.28 2.00
C PRO A 131 -9.98 -2.90 3.24
N GLY A 132 -9.08 -1.93 3.07
CA GLY A 132 -8.25 -1.42 4.16
C GLY A 132 -7.09 -2.32 4.59
N CYS A 133 -6.79 -3.41 3.87
CA CYS A 133 -5.67 -4.31 4.17
C CYS A 133 -4.32 -3.89 3.57
N GLY A 134 -4.27 -2.78 2.82
CA GLY A 134 -3.01 -2.22 2.35
C GLY A 134 -2.65 -2.51 0.89
N LYS A 135 -3.58 -2.95 0.04
CA LYS A 135 -3.33 -3.21 -1.39
C LYS A 135 -2.68 -2.03 -2.11
N THR A 136 -3.22 -0.85 -1.95
CA THR A 136 -2.65 0.39 -2.51
C THR A 136 -1.25 0.67 -1.94
N LYS A 137 -1.04 0.46 -0.62
CA LYS A 137 0.29 0.62 0.01
C LYS A 137 1.32 -0.38 -0.58
N CYS A 138 0.89 -1.61 -0.94
CA CYS A 138 1.76 -2.58 -1.63
C CYS A 138 2.25 -2.05 -2.99
N ALA A 139 1.39 -1.38 -3.77
CA ALA A 139 1.80 -0.78 -5.03
C ALA A 139 2.87 0.31 -4.83
N TYR A 140 2.71 1.16 -3.81
CA TYR A 140 3.73 2.15 -3.44
C TYR A 140 5.04 1.50 -3.01
N LEU A 141 4.98 0.43 -2.19
CA LEU A 141 6.15 -0.31 -1.76
C LEU A 141 6.91 -0.92 -2.95
N ILE A 142 6.19 -1.58 -3.88
CA ILE A 142 6.79 -2.17 -5.08
C ILE A 142 7.49 -1.10 -5.92
N ALA A 143 6.82 0.02 -6.19
CA ALA A 143 7.38 1.11 -6.98
C ALA A 143 8.65 1.69 -6.31
N ARG A 144 8.64 1.84 -4.98
CA ARG A 144 9.80 2.29 -4.20
C ARG A 144 10.98 1.32 -4.28
N GLU A 145 10.74 0.04 -4.02
CA GLU A 145 11.79 -0.99 -4.02
C GLU A 145 12.43 -1.20 -5.41
N LEU A 146 11.66 -0.90 -6.46
CA LEU A 146 12.14 -0.96 -7.83
C LEU A 146 12.74 0.37 -8.32
N GLY A 147 12.58 1.46 -7.57
CA GLY A 147 13.03 2.79 -8.00
C GLY A 147 12.27 3.31 -9.21
N LEU A 148 11.04 2.84 -9.44
CA LEU A 148 10.22 3.20 -10.58
C LEU A 148 9.12 4.21 -10.19
N PRO A 149 8.73 5.13 -11.10
CA PRO A 149 7.56 5.96 -10.90
C PRO A 149 6.30 5.09 -10.85
N LEU A 150 5.37 5.44 -9.95
CA LEU A 150 4.04 4.84 -9.83
C LEU A 150 3.05 5.68 -10.61
N VAL A 151 2.48 5.12 -11.67
CA VAL A 151 1.42 5.71 -12.47
C VAL A 151 0.09 5.17 -11.98
N VAL A 152 -0.62 5.95 -11.18
CA VAL A 152 -1.93 5.57 -10.63
C VAL A 152 -3.02 5.98 -11.59
N ALA A 153 -3.74 5.03 -12.13
CA ALA A 153 -4.85 5.28 -13.04
C ALA A 153 -6.02 5.95 -12.29
N ARG A 154 -6.59 6.99 -12.88
CA ARG A 154 -7.79 7.66 -12.39
C ARG A 154 -9.02 7.04 -13.04
N LEU A 155 -9.64 6.08 -12.38
CA LEU A 155 -10.79 5.35 -12.93
C LEU A 155 -12.00 6.24 -13.18
N ASP A 156 -12.20 7.27 -12.36
CA ASP A 156 -13.23 8.30 -12.55
C ASP A 156 -13.08 9.06 -13.89
N SER A 157 -11.83 9.28 -14.31
CA SER A 157 -11.52 9.93 -15.59
C SER A 157 -11.42 8.93 -16.75
N LEU A 158 -11.09 7.66 -16.46
CA LEU A 158 -11.03 6.61 -17.47
C LEU A 158 -12.42 6.18 -17.94
N ILE A 159 -13.37 6.04 -17.00
CA ILE A 159 -14.75 5.63 -17.28
C ILE A 159 -15.53 6.88 -17.66
N SER A 160 -15.62 7.16 -18.94
CA SER A 160 -16.45 8.23 -19.49
C SER A 160 -17.90 7.78 -19.64
N SER A 161 -18.84 8.74 -19.63
CA SER A 161 -20.23 8.49 -19.98
C SER A 161 -20.39 7.95 -21.43
N TYR A 162 -19.38 8.15 -22.28
CA TYR A 162 -19.31 7.61 -23.62
C TYR A 162 -18.33 6.43 -23.67
N LEU A 163 -18.84 5.23 -23.86
CA LEU A 163 -18.04 3.98 -23.82
C LEU A 163 -16.94 3.91 -24.87
N GLY A 164 -17.11 4.56 -26.03
CA GLY A 164 -16.07 4.68 -27.03
C GLY A 164 -14.86 5.49 -26.58
N THR A 165 -15.08 6.51 -25.76
CA THR A 165 -14.03 7.34 -25.13
C THR A 165 -13.29 6.55 -24.07
N THR A 166 -13.98 5.73 -23.29
CA THR A 166 -13.36 4.85 -22.26
C THR A 166 -12.31 3.91 -22.87
N ALA A 167 -12.62 3.20 -23.95
CA ALA A 167 -11.66 2.31 -24.61
C ALA A 167 -10.43 3.07 -25.14
N LYS A 168 -10.63 4.30 -25.66
CA LYS A 168 -9.55 5.17 -26.12
C LYS A 168 -8.69 5.66 -24.96
N ASN A 169 -9.30 6.05 -23.85
CA ASN A 169 -8.60 6.52 -22.66
C ASN A 169 -7.73 5.40 -22.05
N ILE A 170 -8.25 4.19 -21.96
CA ILE A 170 -7.48 3.01 -21.52
C ILE A 170 -6.26 2.83 -22.43
N ARG A 171 -6.45 2.80 -23.73
CA ARG A 171 -5.35 2.67 -24.67
C ARG A 171 -4.31 3.78 -24.51
N THR A 172 -4.73 5.03 -24.39
CA THR A 172 -3.84 6.18 -24.21
C THR A 172 -3.03 6.06 -22.90
N LEU A 173 -3.65 5.58 -21.82
CA LEU A 173 -2.96 5.33 -20.55
C LEU A 173 -1.89 4.24 -20.69
N PHE A 174 -2.20 3.12 -21.35
CA PHE A 174 -1.23 2.05 -21.57
C PHE A 174 -0.09 2.46 -22.51
N GLU A 175 -0.40 3.21 -23.58
CA GLU A 175 0.63 3.80 -24.46
C GLU A 175 1.55 4.77 -23.73
N PHE A 176 1.03 5.51 -22.74
CA PHE A 176 1.84 6.35 -21.88
C PHE A 176 2.76 5.52 -20.98
N ALA A 177 2.23 4.49 -20.31
CA ALA A 177 2.99 3.62 -19.43
C ALA A 177 4.09 2.82 -20.17
N GLN A 178 3.93 2.57 -21.47
CA GLN A 178 4.93 1.89 -22.32
C GLN A 178 6.06 2.80 -22.79
N LYS A 179 5.91 4.14 -22.70
CA LYS A 179 6.95 5.08 -23.11
C LYS A 179 8.11 5.24 -22.14
N MET A 180 7.93 4.77 -20.90
CA MET A 180 8.93 4.82 -19.83
C MET A 180 8.76 3.65 -18.88
N PRO A 181 9.86 3.12 -18.31
CA PRO A 181 9.76 2.14 -17.23
C PRO A 181 8.96 2.72 -16.07
N CYS A 182 7.87 2.06 -15.69
CA CYS A 182 7.00 2.51 -14.60
C CYS A 182 6.22 1.34 -14.01
N VAL A 183 5.62 1.58 -12.87
CA VAL A 183 4.59 0.72 -12.28
C VAL A 183 3.24 1.33 -12.61
N LEU A 184 2.51 0.76 -13.55
CA LEU A 184 1.12 1.15 -13.83
C LEU A 184 0.21 0.47 -12.81
N PHE A 185 -0.54 1.25 -12.06
CA PHE A 185 -1.43 0.76 -11.00
C PHE A 185 -2.89 1.11 -11.29
N LEU A 186 -3.71 0.06 -11.36
CA LEU A 186 -5.16 0.15 -11.52
C LEU A 186 -5.81 -0.21 -10.18
N ASP A 187 -6.15 0.80 -9.37
CA ASP A 187 -6.91 0.56 -8.13
C ASP A 187 -8.41 0.38 -8.43
N GLU A 188 -9.15 -0.26 -7.53
CA GLU A 188 -10.59 -0.56 -7.72
C GLU A 188 -10.90 -1.20 -9.08
N PHE A 189 -10.04 -2.13 -9.49
CA PHE A 189 -10.10 -2.76 -10.81
C PHE A 189 -11.45 -3.42 -11.13
N ASP A 190 -12.18 -3.84 -10.12
CA ASP A 190 -13.53 -4.36 -10.22
C ASP A 190 -14.53 -3.35 -10.82
N ALA A 191 -14.30 -2.05 -10.72
CA ALA A 191 -15.16 -1.04 -11.34
C ALA A 191 -15.25 -1.21 -12.87
N ILE A 192 -14.15 -1.64 -13.50
CA ILE A 192 -14.11 -1.96 -14.95
C ILE A 192 -14.62 -3.38 -15.19
N ALA A 193 -14.29 -4.34 -14.32
CA ALA A 193 -14.64 -5.75 -14.49
C ALA A 193 -16.12 -6.06 -14.19
N LYS A 194 -16.72 -5.35 -13.23
CA LYS A 194 -18.14 -5.48 -12.84
C LYS A 194 -19.11 -5.08 -13.96
N ALA A 195 -18.67 -4.24 -14.86
CA ALA A 195 -19.43 -3.83 -16.02
C ALA A 195 -19.86 -4.98 -16.95
N ARG A 196 -19.41 -6.22 -16.69
CA ARG A 196 -19.66 -7.40 -17.52
C ARG A 196 -21.01 -8.10 -17.24
N ASP A 197 -21.56 -7.93 -16.02
CA ASP A 197 -22.74 -8.69 -15.57
C ASP A 197 -24.08 -8.02 -15.85
N ASP A 198 -24.10 -6.74 -16.23
CA ASP A 198 -25.33 -6.01 -16.51
C ASP A 198 -25.91 -6.37 -17.88
N SER A 199 -27.04 -7.09 -17.88
CA SER A 199 -27.65 -7.72 -19.05
C SER A 199 -28.20 -6.74 -20.11
N ASN A 200 -28.36 -5.45 -19.77
CA ASN A 200 -28.94 -4.44 -20.66
C ASN A 200 -27.94 -3.59 -21.45
N GLU A 201 -26.64 -3.57 -21.05
CA GLU A 201 -25.59 -2.79 -21.73
C GLU A 201 -24.48 -3.69 -22.33
N LEU A 202 -24.83 -4.95 -22.63
CA LEU A 202 -23.94 -6.10 -22.90
C LEU A 202 -22.91 -5.93 -24.03
N GLY A 203 -23.08 -5.04 -24.99
CA GLY A 203 -22.22 -4.96 -26.16
C GLY A 203 -20.98 -4.08 -25.96
N GLU A 204 -21.16 -2.90 -25.41
CA GLU A 204 -20.10 -1.87 -25.36
C GLU A 204 -19.19 -2.03 -24.15
N LEU A 205 -19.73 -2.44 -23.00
CA LEU A 205 -18.92 -2.71 -21.80
C LEU A 205 -18.01 -3.93 -22.02
N LYS A 206 -18.47 -4.96 -22.72
CA LYS A 206 -17.60 -6.06 -23.16
C LYS A 206 -16.46 -5.60 -24.06
N ARG A 207 -16.67 -4.58 -24.88
CA ARG A 207 -15.61 -3.99 -25.71
C ARG A 207 -14.56 -3.28 -24.86
N VAL A 208 -14.97 -2.55 -23.82
CA VAL A 208 -14.06 -1.88 -22.89
C VAL A 208 -13.17 -2.89 -22.16
N VAL A 209 -13.77 -3.95 -21.58
CA VAL A 209 -13.02 -5.02 -20.90
C VAL A 209 -12.08 -5.74 -21.87
N ASN A 210 -12.55 -6.06 -23.09
CA ASN A 210 -11.71 -6.69 -24.09
C ASN A 210 -10.56 -5.78 -24.53
N SER A 211 -10.81 -4.48 -24.70
CA SER A 211 -9.75 -3.50 -24.99
C SER A 211 -8.72 -3.44 -23.84
N LEU A 212 -9.17 -3.43 -22.60
CA LEU A 212 -8.29 -3.49 -21.44
C LEU A 212 -7.43 -4.75 -21.47
N LEU A 213 -8.03 -5.93 -21.64
CA LEU A 213 -7.31 -7.20 -21.69
C LEU A 213 -6.29 -7.25 -22.83
N GLN A 214 -6.62 -6.70 -24.02
CA GLN A 214 -5.68 -6.59 -25.14
C GLN A 214 -4.50 -5.67 -24.80
N ASN A 215 -4.73 -4.55 -24.11
CA ASN A 215 -3.66 -3.67 -23.67
C ASN A 215 -2.77 -4.35 -22.62
N VAL A 216 -3.34 -5.12 -21.71
CA VAL A 216 -2.58 -5.94 -20.75
C VAL A 216 -1.71 -6.97 -21.50
N ASP A 217 -2.28 -7.69 -22.46
CA ASP A 217 -1.55 -8.70 -23.26
C ASP A 217 -0.42 -8.08 -24.13
N SER A 218 -0.52 -6.79 -24.48
CA SER A 218 0.47 -6.06 -25.30
C SER A 218 1.49 -5.27 -24.48
N MET A 219 1.43 -5.34 -23.16
CA MET A 219 2.33 -4.55 -22.29
C MET A 219 3.76 -5.06 -22.39
N SER A 220 4.72 -4.13 -22.50
CA SER A 220 6.14 -4.50 -22.57
C SER A 220 6.65 -5.06 -21.24
N SER A 221 7.70 -5.88 -21.29
CA SER A 221 8.37 -6.42 -20.11
C SER A 221 9.05 -5.36 -19.24
N ASP A 222 9.24 -4.17 -19.76
CA ASP A 222 9.96 -3.08 -19.08
C ASP A 222 9.07 -2.29 -18.12
N SER A 223 7.76 -2.52 -18.16
CA SER A 223 6.79 -1.89 -17.28
C SER A 223 6.00 -2.94 -16.51
N LEU A 224 5.70 -2.64 -15.25
CA LEU A 224 4.90 -3.48 -14.38
C LEU A 224 3.45 -3.02 -14.40
N LEU A 225 2.53 -3.98 -14.47
CA LEU A 225 1.11 -3.75 -14.25
C LEU A 225 0.70 -4.31 -12.89
N LEU A 226 0.19 -3.45 -12.04
CA LEU A 226 -0.46 -3.83 -10.80
C LEU A 226 -1.94 -3.51 -10.89
N ALA A 227 -2.79 -4.42 -10.47
CA ALA A 227 -4.20 -4.16 -10.28
C ALA A 227 -4.62 -4.51 -8.86
N ALA A 228 -5.57 -3.76 -8.29
CA ALA A 228 -6.12 -4.05 -6.98
C ALA A 228 -7.64 -4.12 -7.03
N THR A 229 -8.22 -5.09 -6.29
CA THR A 229 -9.68 -5.23 -6.16
C THR A 229 -10.08 -5.61 -4.74
N ASN A 230 -11.24 -5.14 -4.33
CA ASN A 230 -11.91 -5.57 -3.09
C ASN A 230 -12.97 -6.67 -3.36
N HIS A 231 -13.22 -6.98 -4.63
CA HIS A 231 -14.30 -7.85 -5.08
C HIS A 231 -13.80 -8.89 -6.08
N GLU A 232 -12.89 -9.76 -5.63
CA GLU A 232 -12.29 -10.81 -6.46
C GLU A 232 -13.34 -11.73 -7.13
N ASN A 233 -14.46 -11.95 -6.46
CA ASN A 233 -15.56 -12.79 -6.98
C ASN A 233 -16.27 -12.17 -8.19
N LEU A 234 -16.12 -10.87 -8.42
CA LEU A 234 -16.68 -10.17 -9.57
C LEU A 234 -15.79 -10.22 -10.80
N LEU A 235 -14.54 -10.66 -10.66
CA LEU A 235 -13.59 -10.74 -11.77
C LEU A 235 -13.85 -11.95 -12.65
N ASP A 236 -13.98 -11.71 -13.94
CA ASP A 236 -14.08 -12.79 -14.94
C ASP A 236 -12.79 -13.64 -14.99
N SER A 237 -12.96 -14.91 -15.31
CA SER A 237 -11.86 -15.86 -15.49
C SER A 237 -10.83 -15.41 -16.53
N ALA A 238 -11.23 -14.65 -17.55
CA ALA A 238 -10.34 -14.09 -18.55
C ALA A 238 -9.43 -13.02 -17.95
N VAL A 239 -9.90 -12.23 -16.98
CA VAL A 239 -9.09 -11.27 -16.23
C VAL A 239 -8.06 -12.00 -15.37
N TRP A 240 -8.50 -13.01 -14.62
CA TRP A 240 -7.61 -13.81 -13.78
C TRP A 240 -6.42 -14.39 -14.55
N ARG A 241 -6.62 -14.81 -15.80
CA ARG A 241 -5.58 -15.42 -16.65
C ARG A 241 -4.52 -14.45 -17.12
N ARG A 242 -4.75 -13.11 -17.05
CA ARG A 242 -3.80 -12.07 -17.46
C ARG A 242 -2.85 -11.65 -16.35
N PHE A 243 -3.14 -12.07 -15.12
CA PHE A 243 -2.25 -11.80 -14.00
C PHE A 243 -1.52 -13.08 -13.61
N ASP A 244 -0.24 -13.14 -13.93
CA ASP A 244 0.61 -14.28 -13.62
C ASP A 244 0.86 -14.42 -12.12
N TYR A 245 1.08 -13.27 -11.45
CA TYR A 245 1.17 -13.20 -10.00
C TYR A 245 -0.15 -12.74 -9.39
N ARG A 246 -0.54 -13.41 -8.28
CA ARG A 246 -1.76 -13.09 -7.54
C ARG A 246 -1.44 -13.14 -6.07
N LEU A 247 -1.71 -12.04 -5.38
CA LEU A 247 -1.45 -11.90 -3.95
C LEU A 247 -2.74 -11.54 -3.23
N GLU A 248 -3.20 -12.46 -2.39
CA GLU A 248 -4.29 -12.18 -1.46
C GLU A 248 -3.74 -11.37 -0.29
N VAL A 249 -4.19 -10.12 -0.18
CA VAL A 249 -3.86 -9.25 0.95
C VAL A 249 -4.90 -9.42 2.03
N GLU A 250 -4.66 -10.40 2.89
CA GLU A 250 -5.56 -10.81 3.96
C GLU A 250 -5.63 -9.77 5.09
N LEU A 251 -6.59 -9.98 6.00
CA LEU A 251 -6.61 -9.25 7.27
C LEU A 251 -5.32 -9.54 8.05
N PRO A 252 -4.80 -8.55 8.81
CA PRO A 252 -3.56 -8.72 9.55
C PRO A 252 -3.69 -9.82 10.61
N ASP A 253 -2.66 -10.64 10.72
CA ASP A 253 -2.51 -11.61 11.79
C ASP A 253 -2.08 -10.95 13.12
N ASN A 254 -1.98 -11.71 14.19
CA ASN A 254 -1.65 -11.15 15.49
C ASN A 254 -0.26 -10.50 15.55
N GLU A 255 0.72 -11.00 14.77
CA GLU A 255 2.06 -10.43 14.73
C GLU A 255 2.03 -9.09 13.97
N ALA A 256 1.40 -9.05 12.81
CA ALA A 256 1.21 -7.84 12.04
C ALA A 256 0.41 -6.77 12.83
N ILE A 257 -0.62 -7.18 13.60
CA ILE A 257 -1.38 -6.23 14.44
C ILE A 257 -0.47 -5.63 15.53
N VAL A 258 0.42 -6.40 16.14
CA VAL A 258 1.37 -5.88 17.13
C VAL A 258 2.31 -4.86 16.48
N GLU A 259 2.85 -5.16 15.30
CA GLU A 259 3.70 -4.22 14.55
C GLU A 259 2.94 -2.94 14.16
N MET A 260 1.67 -3.07 13.73
CA MET A 260 0.80 -1.91 13.44
C MET A 260 0.55 -1.05 14.69
N ILE A 261 0.30 -1.67 15.86
CA ILE A 261 0.16 -0.94 17.12
C ILE A 261 1.44 -0.16 17.41
N ASP A 262 2.61 -0.77 17.27
CA ASP A 262 3.90 -0.11 17.49
C ASP A 262 4.07 1.06 16.54
N LEU A 263 3.84 0.86 15.26
CA LEU A 263 3.95 1.91 14.25
C LEU A 263 3.02 3.10 14.55
N PHE A 264 1.76 2.83 14.89
CA PHE A 264 0.77 3.88 15.08
C PHE A 264 0.83 4.55 16.44
N THR A 265 1.49 3.92 17.44
CA THR A 265 1.70 4.52 18.78
C THR A 265 3.10 5.09 18.97
N THR A 266 3.99 4.99 17.98
CA THR A 266 5.36 5.51 18.03
C THR A 266 5.39 6.97 18.49
N ASN A 267 6.28 7.28 19.43
CA ASN A 267 6.46 8.61 20.04
C ASN A 267 5.26 9.19 20.83
N THR A 268 4.21 8.39 21.09
CA THR A 268 3.02 8.88 21.82
C THR A 268 2.78 8.13 23.13
N ILE A 269 2.90 6.83 23.15
CA ILE A 269 2.76 5.97 24.33
C ILE A 269 3.63 4.73 24.21
N GLU A 270 4.27 4.34 25.30
CA GLU A 270 4.97 3.07 25.38
C GLU A 270 4.02 2.00 25.95
N LEU A 271 3.70 1.01 25.13
CA LEU A 271 2.92 -0.14 25.49
C LEU A 271 3.83 -1.34 25.76
N SER A 272 3.62 -2.02 26.88
CA SER A 272 4.31 -3.29 27.18
C SER A 272 3.90 -4.38 26.19
N GLN A 273 4.75 -5.40 26.01
CA GLN A 273 4.45 -6.54 25.14
C GLN A 273 3.14 -7.26 25.53
N LYS A 274 2.83 -7.27 26.82
CA LYS A 274 1.57 -7.81 27.33
C LYS A 274 0.36 -7.01 26.85
N GLU A 275 0.44 -5.68 26.92
CA GLU A 275 -0.63 -4.78 26.49
C GLU A 275 -0.84 -4.81 24.97
N LYS A 276 0.24 -4.89 24.19
CA LYS A 276 0.17 -5.09 22.74
C LYS A 276 -0.54 -6.41 22.39
N LYS A 277 -0.24 -7.49 23.13
CA LYS A 277 -0.91 -8.78 22.95
C LYS A 277 -2.39 -8.74 23.36
N GLU A 278 -2.75 -8.00 24.40
CA GLU A 278 -4.14 -7.75 24.78
C GLU A 278 -4.87 -7.02 23.64
N LEU A 279 -4.31 -5.93 23.14
CA LEU A 279 -4.88 -5.15 22.05
C LEU A 279 -4.95 -5.95 20.73
N SER A 280 -3.91 -6.73 20.39
CA SER A 280 -3.93 -7.54 19.17
C SER A 280 -5.05 -8.60 19.20
N THR A 281 -5.37 -9.13 20.39
CA THR A 281 -6.48 -10.08 20.55
C THR A 281 -7.83 -9.41 20.27
N VAL A 282 -8.00 -8.18 20.72
CA VAL A 282 -9.24 -7.41 20.51
C VAL A 282 -9.37 -6.91 19.06
N PHE A 283 -8.26 -6.53 18.45
CA PHE A 283 -8.22 -6.05 17.06
C PHE A 283 -8.30 -7.17 16.02
N LYS A 284 -8.25 -8.42 16.43
CA LYS A 284 -8.38 -9.56 15.52
C LYS A 284 -9.64 -9.44 14.65
N GLY A 285 -9.45 -9.57 13.33
CA GLY A 285 -10.52 -9.43 12.35
C GLY A 285 -10.82 -7.98 11.95
N LEU A 286 -9.99 -7.00 12.37
CA LEU A 286 -10.00 -5.66 11.84
C LEU A 286 -9.01 -5.51 10.70
N SER A 287 -9.30 -4.63 9.74
CA SER A 287 -8.33 -4.23 8.73
C SER A 287 -7.28 -3.28 9.31
N GLY A 288 -6.12 -3.18 8.65
CA GLY A 288 -5.07 -2.23 9.06
C GLY A 288 -5.56 -0.79 9.09
N ALA A 289 -6.42 -0.39 8.14
CA ALA A 289 -7.03 0.94 8.12
C ALA A 289 -7.93 1.19 9.34
N SER A 290 -8.72 0.18 9.76
CA SER A 290 -9.55 0.29 10.97
C SER A 290 -8.72 0.41 12.24
N ILE A 291 -7.62 -0.34 12.34
CA ILE A 291 -6.68 -0.25 13.49
C ILE A 291 -6.06 1.14 13.54
N GLU A 292 -5.57 1.64 12.41
CA GLU A 292 -5.01 2.99 12.27
C GLU A 292 -6.02 4.06 12.69
N GLU A 293 -7.26 3.95 12.22
CA GLU A 293 -8.35 4.87 12.53
C GLU A 293 -8.66 4.90 14.02
N ILE A 294 -8.81 3.73 14.66
CA ILE A 294 -9.09 3.61 16.10
C ILE A 294 -8.00 4.31 16.91
N ILE A 295 -6.73 4.01 16.64
CA ILE A 295 -5.60 4.57 17.39
C ILE A 295 -5.52 6.08 17.18
N LYS A 296 -5.63 6.56 15.93
CA LYS A 296 -5.59 8.01 15.63
C LYS A 296 -6.77 8.77 16.23
N LYS A 297 -7.97 8.19 16.24
CA LYS A 297 -9.14 8.80 16.89
C LYS A 297 -8.96 8.86 18.41
N ALA A 298 -8.46 7.78 19.03
CA ALA A 298 -8.18 7.75 20.45
C ALA A 298 -7.17 8.84 20.85
N MET A 299 -6.09 9.02 20.08
CA MET A 299 -5.12 10.11 20.28
C MET A 299 -5.77 11.48 20.15
N ARG A 300 -6.54 11.69 19.07
CA ARG A 300 -7.22 12.97 18.83
C ARG A 300 -8.16 13.32 19.97
N ASN A 301 -8.97 12.35 20.41
CA ASN A 301 -9.95 12.56 21.48
C ASN A 301 -9.27 12.88 22.83
N ALA A 302 -8.14 12.22 23.13
CA ALA A 302 -7.35 12.53 24.32
C ALA A 302 -6.81 13.97 24.27
N ILE A 303 -6.22 14.40 23.16
CA ILE A 303 -5.67 15.76 22.99
C ILE A 303 -6.80 16.81 23.10
N ILE A 304 -7.92 16.61 22.43
CA ILE A 304 -9.06 17.55 22.46
C ILE A 304 -9.69 17.63 23.87
N GLY A 305 -9.77 16.47 24.55
CA GLY A 305 -10.30 16.38 25.92
C GLY A 305 -9.35 16.84 27.00
N GLY A 306 -8.10 17.26 26.66
CA GLY A 306 -7.08 17.67 27.63
C GLY A 306 -6.63 16.54 28.56
N SER A 307 -6.76 15.29 28.13
CA SER A 307 -6.35 14.11 28.89
C SER A 307 -5.14 13.42 28.23
N ASP A 308 -4.40 12.64 29.02
CA ASP A 308 -3.30 11.85 28.48
C ASP A 308 -3.81 10.72 27.59
N PHE A 309 -3.16 10.52 26.46
CA PHE A 309 -3.40 9.36 25.61
C PHE A 309 -2.93 8.10 26.33
N SER A 310 -3.81 7.09 26.39
CA SER A 310 -3.59 5.88 27.20
C SER A 310 -4.15 4.65 26.52
N LYS A 311 -3.76 3.47 26.99
CA LYS A 311 -4.36 2.20 26.58
C LYS A 311 -5.89 2.22 26.69
N LYS A 312 -6.41 2.82 27.77
CA LYS A 312 -7.87 2.93 28.00
C LYS A 312 -8.54 3.72 26.86
N SER A 313 -7.94 4.82 26.41
CA SER A 313 -8.46 5.62 25.29
C SER A 313 -8.61 4.78 24.02
N ILE A 314 -7.67 3.86 23.76
CA ILE A 314 -7.71 2.93 22.60
C ILE A 314 -8.90 1.97 22.74
N TYR A 315 -9.11 1.39 23.92
CA TYR A 315 -10.26 0.49 24.15
C TYR A 315 -11.59 1.24 24.03
N ASP A 316 -11.70 2.43 24.59
CA ASP A 316 -12.93 3.22 24.51
C ASP A 316 -13.29 3.52 23.04
N GLU A 317 -12.32 3.93 22.20
CA GLU A 317 -12.55 4.15 20.78
C GLU A 317 -12.86 2.85 20.02
N PHE A 318 -12.23 1.73 20.39
CA PHE A 318 -12.53 0.42 19.84
C PHE A 318 -14.00 0.01 20.06
N PHE A 319 -14.52 0.21 21.28
CA PHE A 319 -15.92 -0.12 21.59
C PHE A 319 -16.90 0.72 20.76
N VAL A 320 -16.56 1.99 20.52
CA VAL A 320 -17.33 2.88 19.64
C VAL A 320 -17.28 2.39 18.20
N HIS A 321 -16.08 2.11 17.69
CA HIS A 321 -15.87 1.68 16.31
C HIS A 321 -16.62 0.37 15.98
N LYS A 322 -16.65 -0.58 16.92
CA LYS A 322 -17.35 -1.86 16.75
C LYS A 322 -18.85 -1.78 16.96
N ASN A 323 -19.40 -0.60 17.31
CA ASN A 323 -20.81 -0.44 17.67
C ASN A 323 -21.30 -1.44 18.72
N ILE A 324 -20.41 -1.79 19.67
CA ILE A 324 -20.72 -2.74 20.76
C ILE A 324 -21.68 -2.11 21.76
N LEU A 325 -21.67 -0.79 21.83
CA LEU A 325 -22.45 -0.02 22.78
C LEU A 325 -23.87 0.16 22.23
N PRO A 326 -24.93 -0.25 23.00
CA PRO A 326 -26.29 -0.01 22.60
C PRO A 326 -26.56 1.51 22.54
N GLN A 327 -27.41 1.94 21.60
CA GLN A 327 -27.77 3.36 21.45
C GLN A 327 -28.50 3.91 22.69
N ASN A 328 -29.18 3.03 23.45
CA ASN A 328 -29.94 3.37 24.64
C ASN A 328 -29.49 2.46 25.79
N TYR A 329 -28.43 2.83 26.50
CA TYR A 329 -28.07 2.18 27.78
C TYR A 329 -28.67 2.97 28.95
N GLN A 330 -29.17 2.25 29.95
CA GLN A 330 -29.89 2.85 31.08
C GLN A 330 -28.96 3.32 32.20
N SER A 331 -27.71 2.80 32.25
CA SER A 331 -26.75 3.16 33.29
C SER A 331 -25.29 2.86 32.90
N ASP A 332 -24.34 3.58 33.51
CA ASP A 332 -22.91 3.31 33.37
C ASP A 332 -22.53 1.89 33.82
N LYS A 333 -23.29 1.30 34.74
CA LYS A 333 -23.10 -0.08 35.18
C LYS A 333 -23.41 -1.07 34.07
N GLU A 334 -24.45 -0.87 33.32
CA GLU A 334 -24.85 -1.68 32.17
C GLU A 334 -23.77 -1.60 31.07
N LEU A 335 -23.33 -0.38 30.74
CA LEU A 335 -22.26 -0.15 29.78
C LEU A 335 -20.98 -0.88 30.15
N MET A 336 -20.57 -0.81 31.41
CA MET A 336 -19.40 -1.51 31.95
C MET A 336 -19.56 -3.03 31.88
N SER A 337 -20.77 -3.56 32.15
CA SER A 337 -21.07 -4.99 32.04
C SER A 337 -20.91 -5.50 30.60
N ILE A 338 -21.45 -4.76 29.63
CA ILE A 338 -21.34 -5.10 28.19
C ILE A 338 -19.87 -5.13 27.76
N LYS A 339 -19.10 -4.08 28.07
CA LYS A 339 -17.66 -4.01 27.78
C LYS A 339 -16.89 -5.16 28.43
N ALA A 340 -17.16 -5.46 29.70
CA ALA A 340 -16.48 -6.52 30.45
C ALA A 340 -16.78 -7.91 29.88
N LYS A 341 -18.04 -8.22 29.58
CA LYS A 341 -18.46 -9.48 28.95
C LYS A 341 -17.82 -9.65 27.56
N TYR A 342 -17.82 -8.59 26.74
CA TYR A 342 -17.18 -8.61 25.43
C TYR A 342 -15.69 -8.98 25.51
N LEU A 343 -14.92 -8.26 26.35
CA LEU A 343 -13.50 -8.56 26.54
C LEU A 343 -13.27 -9.99 27.01
N ARG A 344 -14.06 -10.46 27.99
CA ARG A 344 -13.97 -11.81 28.51
C ARG A 344 -14.20 -12.87 27.41
N ASN A 345 -15.19 -12.64 26.54
CA ASN A 345 -15.52 -13.53 25.43
C ASN A 345 -14.47 -13.53 24.32
N CYS A 346 -13.71 -12.43 24.14
CA CYS A 346 -12.61 -12.41 23.18
C CYS A 346 -11.55 -13.47 23.52
N ASN A 347 -11.12 -13.56 24.77
CA ASN A 347 -10.19 -14.59 25.24
C ASN A 347 -10.12 -14.60 26.77
N GLU A 348 -10.65 -15.64 27.40
CA GLU A 348 -10.68 -15.76 28.87
C GLU A 348 -9.32 -15.83 29.54
N LYS A 349 -8.30 -16.39 28.84
CA LYS A 349 -6.94 -16.52 29.40
C LYS A 349 -6.20 -15.20 29.41
N ILE A 350 -6.42 -14.38 28.39
CA ILE A 350 -5.79 -13.05 28.24
C ILE A 350 -6.56 -12.05 29.09
N PHE A 351 -7.88 -11.98 28.96
CA PHE A 351 -8.74 -11.05 29.66
C PHE A 351 -9.22 -11.66 31.00
N SER A 352 -8.29 -11.79 31.94
CA SER A 352 -8.65 -12.09 33.33
C SER A 352 -9.46 -10.96 33.95
N PHE A 353 -10.22 -11.22 35.01
CA PHE A 353 -10.98 -10.17 35.71
C PHE A 353 -10.10 -8.98 36.14
N GLN A 354 -8.82 -9.22 36.45
CA GLN A 354 -7.88 -8.15 36.79
C GLN A 354 -7.56 -7.30 35.59
N VAL A 355 -7.23 -7.91 34.43
CA VAL A 355 -6.93 -7.19 33.20
C VAL A 355 -8.14 -6.34 32.74
N ILE A 356 -9.33 -6.91 32.80
CA ILE A 356 -10.57 -6.17 32.47
C ILE A 356 -10.78 -5.01 33.43
N ALA A 357 -10.51 -5.20 34.71
CA ALA A 357 -10.62 -4.15 35.73
C ALA A 357 -9.65 -3.00 35.43
N ASP A 358 -8.39 -3.32 35.09
CA ASP A 358 -7.37 -2.33 34.74
C ASP A 358 -7.74 -1.55 33.47
N VAL A 359 -8.28 -2.22 32.44
CA VAL A 359 -8.75 -1.59 31.20
C VAL A 359 -9.94 -0.66 31.41
N LEU A 360 -10.93 -1.11 32.21
CA LEU A 360 -12.18 -0.35 32.40
C LEU A 360 -12.10 0.63 33.59
N GLY A 361 -10.98 0.67 34.30
CA GLY A 361 -10.80 1.57 35.47
C GLY A 361 -11.71 1.19 36.64
N SER A 362 -11.87 -0.11 36.92
CA SER A 362 -12.77 -0.63 37.99
C SER A 362 -12.06 -1.61 38.90
N SER A 363 -12.76 -2.14 39.92
CA SER A 363 -12.22 -3.18 40.76
C SER A 363 -12.44 -4.59 40.20
N LYS A 364 -11.49 -5.53 40.47
CA LYS A 364 -11.63 -6.92 40.08
C LYS A 364 -12.93 -7.56 40.60
N THR A 365 -13.34 -7.20 41.81
CA THR A 365 -14.57 -7.70 42.43
C THR A 365 -15.81 -7.21 41.72
N THR A 366 -15.84 -5.93 41.30
CA THR A 366 -16.91 -5.36 40.48
C THR A 366 -17.02 -6.08 39.16
N ILE A 367 -15.91 -6.23 38.43
CA ILE A 367 -15.89 -6.91 37.14
C ILE A 367 -16.33 -8.35 37.23
N SER A 368 -15.88 -9.07 38.27
CA SER A 368 -16.31 -10.47 38.48
C SER A 368 -17.82 -10.61 38.73
N LYS A 369 -18.45 -9.64 39.41
CA LYS A 369 -19.89 -9.58 39.56
C LYS A 369 -20.61 -9.29 38.27
N LEU A 370 -20.17 -8.23 37.54
CA LEU A 370 -20.78 -7.80 36.27
C LEU A 370 -20.72 -8.86 35.17
N VAL A 371 -19.66 -9.65 35.12
CA VAL A 371 -19.54 -10.73 34.11
C VAL A 371 -20.42 -11.94 34.48
N LYS A 372 -20.67 -12.20 35.79
CA LYS A 372 -21.47 -13.31 36.24
C LYS A 372 -22.97 -13.02 36.34
N GLU A 373 -23.34 -11.73 36.48
CA GLU A 373 -24.76 -11.30 36.45
C GLU A 373 -25.29 -11.52 35.02
N GLU A 374 -26.34 -12.33 34.85
CA GLU A 374 -27.12 -12.36 33.61
C GLU A 374 -27.82 -11.00 33.46
N ILE A 375 -27.83 -10.47 32.25
CA ILE A 375 -28.62 -9.29 31.94
C ILE A 375 -30.04 -9.82 31.71
N ASP A 376 -30.95 -9.57 32.66
CA ASP A 376 -32.38 -9.83 32.51
C ASP A 376 -32.98 -9.04 31.35
#